data_37fecd2550db92c1e9d8f7f1f27238fa
#
_entry.id   37fecd2550db92c1e9d8f7f1f27238fa
#
_cell.length_a   1.000
_cell.length_b   1.000
_cell.length_c   1.000
_cell.angle_alpha   90.00
_cell.angle_beta   90.00
_cell.angle_gamma   90.00
#
_symmetry.space_group_name_H-M   'P 1'
#
loop_
_entity.id
_entity.type
_entity.pdbx_description
1 polymer ?
#
loop_
_entity_poly.entity_id
_entity_poly.type
_entity_poly.pdbx_seq_one_letter_code
_entity_poly.pdbx_strand_id
1 'polypeptide(L)'
;GCALALERNPDACVAIRESGFDVCSHGWRWIKHYGLSEEEEKEHIRRAIDSLERTIGTRPQGWYCRSSPSTNTRRLLVEEGGFLYDSDYYGDELPFWTQVGGKPHLVVPYSLTNNDGQFAAGVSTGDQWFSFLKDAFDMLYKEGRTQPKMMSVGLHLRLVGHPARAAALERFLDYVSTFPDVWITRRIDIAKHWMSVHPAPHN
;
A
#
# COMPACT_ATOMS: atom_id res chain seq x y z
N GLY A 1 -7.66 -3.11 1.06
CA GLY A 1 -8.18 -4.34 0.48
C GLY A 1 -9.06 -4.09 -0.74
N CYS A 2 -9.28 -5.15 -1.50
CA CYS A 2 -10.27 -5.14 -2.58
C CYS A 2 -11.66 -5.37 -1.96
N ALA A 3 -12.54 -4.39 -2.08
CA ALA A 3 -13.78 -4.33 -1.32
C ALA A 3 -14.71 -5.53 -1.56
N LEU A 4 -14.93 -5.93 -2.83
CA LEU A 4 -15.80 -7.06 -3.15
C LEU A 4 -15.30 -8.40 -2.59
N ALA A 5 -13.99 -8.57 -2.42
CA ALA A 5 -13.43 -9.77 -1.80
C ALA A 5 -13.78 -9.81 -0.30
N LEU A 6 -13.78 -8.67 0.36
CA LEU A 6 -14.17 -8.55 1.77
C LEU A 6 -15.67 -8.74 1.98
N GLU A 7 -16.52 -8.24 1.09
CA GLU A 7 -17.97 -8.51 1.15
C GLU A 7 -18.29 -10.01 1.17
N ARG A 8 -17.47 -10.83 0.52
CA ARG A 8 -17.63 -12.28 0.43
C ARG A 8 -16.95 -13.06 1.57
N ASN A 9 -16.25 -12.35 2.45
CA ASN A 9 -15.48 -12.96 3.54
C ASN A 9 -15.71 -12.22 4.87
N PRO A 10 -16.87 -12.38 5.52
CA PRO A 10 -17.19 -11.68 6.77
C PRO A 10 -16.17 -11.92 7.88
N ASP A 11 -15.65 -13.15 8.00
CA ASP A 11 -14.65 -13.51 9.02
C ASP A 11 -13.34 -12.75 8.81
N ALA A 12 -12.93 -12.53 7.57
CA ALA A 12 -11.78 -11.69 7.27
C ALA A 12 -12.02 -10.23 7.67
N CYS A 13 -13.25 -9.72 7.50
CA CYS A 13 -13.61 -8.38 7.95
C CYS A 13 -13.54 -8.25 9.47
N VAL A 14 -13.99 -9.26 10.21
CA VAL A 14 -13.86 -9.30 11.68
C VAL A 14 -12.40 -9.25 12.08
N ALA A 15 -11.58 -10.15 11.53
CA ALA A 15 -10.15 -10.21 11.83
C ALA A 15 -9.43 -8.88 11.52
N ILE A 16 -9.76 -8.22 10.41
CA ILE A 16 -9.19 -6.90 10.06
C ILE A 16 -9.59 -5.83 11.08
N ARG A 17 -10.85 -5.78 11.48
CA ARG A 17 -11.32 -4.82 12.50
C ARG A 17 -10.62 -5.01 13.84
N GLU A 18 -10.45 -6.27 14.26
CA GLU A 18 -9.84 -6.62 15.55
C GLU A 18 -8.31 -6.45 15.55
N SER A 19 -7.67 -6.55 14.40
CA SER A 19 -6.21 -6.39 14.28
C SER A 19 -5.70 -4.97 14.47
N GLY A 20 -6.58 -3.95 14.36
CA GLY A 20 -6.18 -2.55 14.35
C GLY A 20 -5.38 -2.12 13.12
N PHE A 21 -5.34 -2.94 12.07
CA PHE A 21 -4.69 -2.60 10.81
C PHE A 21 -5.44 -1.49 10.07
N ASP A 22 -4.68 -0.67 9.33
CA ASP A 22 -5.27 0.29 8.39
C ASP A 22 -5.78 -0.42 7.13
N VAL A 23 -6.90 0.06 6.60
CA VAL A 23 -7.48 -0.46 5.36
C VAL A 23 -7.28 0.57 4.25
N CYS A 24 -6.20 0.42 3.52
CA CYS A 24 -6.00 1.10 2.24
C CYS A 24 -6.90 0.45 1.18
N SER A 25 -7.70 1.24 0.46
CA SER A 25 -8.54 0.73 -0.62
C SER A 25 -7.69 0.22 -1.78
N HIS A 26 -8.03 -0.96 -2.30
CA HIS A 26 -7.46 -1.52 -3.52
C HIS A 26 -8.51 -1.62 -4.64
N GLY A 27 -9.46 -0.68 -4.62
CA GLY A 27 -10.61 -0.62 -5.50
C GLY A 27 -11.75 -1.56 -5.10
N TRP A 28 -12.90 -1.43 -5.77
CA TRP A 28 -14.05 -2.31 -5.56
C TRP A 28 -13.76 -3.74 -6.04
N ARG A 29 -13.19 -3.87 -7.25
CA ARG A 29 -12.70 -5.14 -7.83
C ARG A 29 -11.21 -5.05 -8.11
N TRP A 30 -10.57 -6.21 -8.17
CA TRP A 30 -9.16 -6.31 -8.53
C TRP A 30 -8.95 -6.26 -10.04
N ILE A 31 -9.23 -5.10 -10.63
CA ILE A 31 -9.11 -4.82 -12.08
C ILE A 31 -8.19 -3.63 -12.33
N LYS A 32 -7.75 -3.49 -13.57
CA LYS A 32 -6.96 -2.34 -14.00
C LYS A 32 -7.90 -1.17 -14.28
N HIS A 33 -7.62 0.00 -13.70
CA HIS A 33 -8.43 1.19 -13.87
C HIS A 33 -8.19 1.91 -15.19
N TYR A 34 -7.00 1.79 -15.77
CA TYR A 34 -6.63 2.51 -17.00
C TYR A 34 -7.55 2.25 -18.21
N GLY A 35 -8.28 1.17 -18.20
CA GLY A 35 -9.22 0.80 -19.27
C GLY A 35 -10.68 1.17 -19.01
N LEU A 36 -10.96 1.80 -17.86
CA LEU A 36 -12.32 2.25 -17.51
C LEU A 36 -12.59 3.63 -18.11
N SER A 37 -13.85 3.90 -18.44
CA SER A 37 -14.31 5.27 -18.62
C SER A 37 -14.25 6.03 -17.30
N GLU A 38 -14.26 7.36 -17.35
CA GLU A 38 -14.24 8.18 -16.14
C GLU A 38 -15.43 7.89 -15.23
N GLU A 39 -16.61 7.72 -15.79
CA GLU A 39 -17.84 7.40 -15.05
C GLU A 39 -17.77 6.03 -14.38
N GLU A 40 -17.27 5.03 -15.09
CA GLU A 40 -17.05 3.69 -14.51
C GLU A 40 -16.02 3.74 -13.37
N GLU A 41 -14.95 4.50 -13.54
CA GLU A 41 -13.92 4.62 -12.49
C GLU A 41 -14.46 5.34 -11.26
N LYS A 42 -15.21 6.43 -11.41
CA LYS A 42 -15.92 7.11 -10.31
C LYS A 42 -16.82 6.14 -9.54
N GLU A 43 -17.60 5.37 -10.27
CA GLU A 43 -18.51 4.38 -9.66
C GLU A 43 -17.72 3.29 -8.92
N HIS A 44 -16.59 2.82 -9.47
CA HIS A 44 -15.71 1.86 -8.79
C HIS A 44 -15.10 2.42 -7.50
N ILE A 45 -14.70 3.70 -7.49
CA ILE A 45 -14.17 4.38 -6.30
C ILE A 45 -15.27 4.47 -5.25
N ARG A 46 -16.46 4.98 -5.61
CA ARG A 46 -17.60 5.12 -4.70
C ARG A 46 -18.01 3.77 -4.09
N ARG A 47 -18.16 2.74 -4.91
CA ARG A 47 -18.50 1.39 -4.44
C ARG A 47 -17.44 0.81 -3.50
N ALA A 48 -16.17 1.08 -3.74
CA ALA A 48 -15.11 0.64 -2.86
C ALA A 48 -15.23 1.30 -1.48
N ILE A 49 -15.53 2.60 -1.43
CA ILE A 49 -15.72 3.35 -0.20
C ILE A 49 -16.93 2.78 0.57
N ASP A 50 -18.12 2.78 -0.06
CA ASP A 50 -19.37 2.31 0.55
C ASP A 50 -19.24 0.88 1.10
N SER A 51 -18.57 0.01 0.34
CA SER A 51 -18.36 -1.37 0.72
C SER A 51 -17.43 -1.51 1.92
N LEU A 52 -16.30 -0.78 1.93
CA LEU A 52 -15.35 -0.82 3.04
C LEU A 52 -15.92 -0.21 4.31
N GLU A 53 -16.65 0.90 4.21
CA GLU A 53 -17.37 1.48 5.35
C GLU A 53 -18.36 0.47 5.95
N ARG A 54 -19.14 -0.19 5.11
CA ARG A 54 -20.13 -1.19 5.56
C ARG A 54 -19.48 -2.43 6.17
N THR A 55 -18.40 -2.95 5.58
CA THR A 55 -17.80 -4.23 5.97
C THR A 55 -16.74 -4.09 7.06
N ILE A 56 -16.00 -3.00 7.07
CA ILE A 56 -14.91 -2.75 8.03
C ILE A 56 -15.33 -1.73 9.11
N GLY A 57 -16.32 -0.88 8.83
CA GLY A 57 -16.79 0.13 9.77
C GLY A 57 -16.02 1.46 9.70
N THR A 58 -15.09 1.61 8.76
CA THR A 58 -14.31 2.85 8.59
C THR A 58 -14.12 3.18 7.11
N ARG A 59 -14.16 4.48 6.77
CA ARG A 59 -13.83 4.98 5.45
C ARG A 59 -12.33 4.79 5.18
N PRO A 60 -11.94 4.24 4.02
CA PRO A 60 -10.52 4.14 3.68
C PRO A 60 -9.92 5.54 3.45
N GLN A 61 -8.78 5.81 4.07
CA GLN A 61 -8.05 7.07 3.92
C GLN A 61 -6.87 6.95 2.95
N GLY A 62 -6.55 5.75 2.48
CA GLY A 62 -5.51 5.49 1.50
C GLY A 62 -6.06 4.74 0.29
N TRP A 63 -5.42 4.94 -0.85
CA TRP A 63 -5.74 4.29 -2.10
C TRP A 63 -4.52 3.67 -2.77
N TYR A 64 -4.70 2.51 -3.39
CA TYR A 64 -3.72 1.87 -4.26
C TYR A 64 -4.43 1.02 -5.32
N CYS A 65 -4.25 1.34 -6.61
CA CYS A 65 -4.81 0.56 -7.71
C CYS A 65 -4.09 -0.80 -7.87
N ARG A 66 -4.76 -1.72 -8.56
CA ARG A 66 -4.12 -2.94 -9.04
C ARG A 66 -3.11 -2.59 -10.16
N SER A 67 -1.93 -2.06 -9.80
CA SER A 67 -0.77 -1.80 -10.68
C SER A 67 -1.05 -1.01 -11.97
N SER A 68 -2.20 -0.40 -12.13
CA SER A 68 -2.57 0.31 -13.36
C SER A 68 -3.68 1.32 -13.09
N PRO A 69 -3.35 2.47 -12.48
CA PRO A 69 -4.26 3.60 -12.41
C PRO A 69 -4.55 4.12 -13.82
N SER A 70 -5.66 4.81 -14.00
CA SER A 70 -5.90 5.64 -15.18
C SER A 70 -5.20 7.00 -15.02
N THR A 71 -5.20 7.80 -16.07
CA THR A 71 -4.77 9.20 -16.00
C THR A 71 -5.70 10.04 -15.13
N ASN A 72 -6.90 9.58 -14.86
CA ASN A 72 -7.92 10.26 -14.06
C ASN A 72 -7.89 9.85 -12.59
N THR A 73 -7.38 8.67 -12.23
CA THR A 73 -7.51 8.07 -10.89
C THR A 73 -7.21 9.06 -9.78
N ARG A 74 -6.02 9.67 -9.78
CA ARG A 74 -5.62 10.61 -8.71
C ARG A 74 -6.52 11.83 -8.63
N ARG A 75 -6.92 12.38 -9.76
CA ARG A 75 -7.88 13.50 -9.80
C ARG A 75 -9.22 13.10 -9.20
N LEU A 76 -9.74 11.94 -9.58
CA LEU A 76 -11.01 11.43 -9.06
C LEU A 76 -10.97 11.18 -7.55
N LEU A 77 -9.86 10.69 -7.01
CA LEU A 77 -9.67 10.53 -5.57
C LEU A 77 -9.70 11.88 -4.82
N VAL A 78 -9.06 12.89 -5.39
CA VAL A 78 -9.05 14.25 -4.82
C VAL A 78 -10.42 14.92 -4.91
N GLU A 79 -11.16 14.71 -6.00
CA GLU A 79 -12.54 15.20 -6.18
C GLU A 79 -13.52 14.50 -5.24
N GLU A 80 -13.43 13.18 -5.08
CA GLU A 80 -14.23 12.40 -4.13
C GLU A 80 -13.97 12.84 -2.68
N GLY A 81 -12.73 13.16 -2.35
CA GLY A 81 -12.31 13.61 -1.03
C GLY A 81 -12.16 12.49 -0.01
N GLY A 82 -11.62 12.85 1.16
CA GLY A 82 -11.43 11.92 2.29
C GLY A 82 -10.24 10.97 2.17
N PHE A 83 -9.58 10.89 1.01
CA PHE A 83 -8.31 10.20 0.87
C PHE A 83 -7.16 11.13 1.29
N LEU A 84 -6.34 10.68 2.23
CA LEU A 84 -5.14 11.40 2.67
C LEU A 84 -3.97 11.18 1.70
N TYR A 85 -3.91 10.00 1.08
CA TYR A 85 -2.83 9.63 0.16
C TYR A 85 -3.28 8.61 -0.87
N ASP A 86 -2.53 8.54 -1.96
CA ASP A 86 -2.48 7.37 -2.84
C ASP A 86 -1.06 6.78 -2.87
N SER A 87 -0.97 5.53 -3.34
CA SER A 87 0.30 4.81 -3.50
C SER A 87 0.58 4.41 -4.94
N ASP A 88 -0.07 5.06 -5.90
CA ASP A 88 0.06 4.77 -7.32
C ASP A 88 1.28 5.50 -7.92
N TYR A 89 2.45 5.26 -7.34
CA TYR A 89 3.74 5.76 -7.82
C TYR A 89 4.87 4.80 -7.44
N TYR A 90 5.79 4.53 -8.36
CA TYR A 90 6.85 3.53 -8.23
C TYR A 90 8.26 4.08 -8.42
N GLY A 91 8.41 5.38 -8.55
CA GLY A 91 9.66 6.04 -8.91
C GLY A 91 10.43 6.67 -7.76
N ASP A 92 9.99 6.50 -6.52
CA ASP A 92 10.63 7.06 -5.33
C ASP A 92 10.47 6.14 -4.12
N GLU A 93 11.25 6.36 -3.07
CA GLU A 93 11.19 5.65 -1.80
C GLU A 93 10.52 6.48 -0.70
N LEU A 94 10.39 7.81 -0.84
CA LEU A 94 9.82 8.68 0.18
C LEU A 94 8.49 9.30 -0.27
N PRO A 95 7.59 9.61 0.68
CA PRO A 95 6.39 10.37 0.37
C PRO A 95 6.71 11.75 -0.21
N PHE A 96 5.83 12.27 -1.04
CA PHE A 96 5.94 13.60 -1.60
C PHE A 96 4.58 14.21 -1.91
N TRP A 97 4.55 15.55 -1.96
CA TRP A 97 3.37 16.29 -2.36
C TRP A 97 3.31 16.48 -3.87
N THR A 98 2.12 16.36 -4.43
CA THR A 98 1.81 16.73 -5.82
C THR A 98 0.60 17.65 -5.86
N GLN A 99 0.47 18.44 -6.94
CA GLN A 99 -0.70 19.28 -7.15
C GLN A 99 -1.70 18.60 -8.07
N VAL A 100 -2.95 18.55 -7.65
CA VAL A 100 -4.06 17.95 -8.41
C VAL A 100 -5.24 18.91 -8.43
N GLY A 101 -5.50 19.54 -9.57
CA GLY A 101 -6.57 20.55 -9.68
C GLY A 101 -6.38 21.72 -8.71
N GLY A 102 -5.14 22.15 -8.45
CA GLY A 102 -4.82 23.21 -7.53
C GLY A 102 -4.90 22.84 -6.04
N LYS A 103 -5.09 21.55 -5.72
CA LYS A 103 -5.09 21.04 -4.35
C LYS A 103 -3.85 20.18 -4.11
N PRO A 104 -3.16 20.33 -2.97
CA PRO A 104 -2.07 19.44 -2.61
C PRO A 104 -2.62 18.05 -2.30
N HIS A 105 -1.94 17.01 -2.80
CA HIS A 105 -2.25 15.61 -2.54
C HIS A 105 -0.98 14.86 -2.21
N LEU A 106 -1.02 14.00 -1.18
CA LEU A 106 0.14 13.23 -0.75
C LEU A 106 0.23 11.93 -1.54
N VAL A 107 1.42 11.64 -2.05
CA VAL A 107 1.77 10.33 -2.60
C VAL A 107 2.71 9.62 -1.64
N VAL A 108 2.33 8.40 -1.24
CA VAL A 108 3.18 7.48 -0.48
C VAL A 108 3.61 6.37 -1.43
N PRO A 109 4.83 6.42 -1.97
CA PRO A 109 5.28 5.48 -3.01
C PRO A 109 5.17 4.01 -2.59
N TYR A 110 5.08 3.16 -3.59
CA TYR A 110 5.06 1.70 -3.46
C TYR A 110 6.10 1.07 -4.37
N SER A 111 6.67 -0.06 -3.97
CA SER A 111 7.58 -0.83 -4.84
C SER A 111 7.00 -2.20 -5.16
N LEU A 112 6.97 -2.56 -6.44
CA LEU A 112 6.67 -3.91 -6.89
C LEU A 112 7.86 -4.86 -6.72
N THR A 113 9.07 -4.33 -6.53
CA THR A 113 10.31 -5.11 -6.43
C THR A 113 10.27 -6.05 -5.23
N ASN A 114 9.79 -5.56 -4.07
CA ASN A 114 9.71 -6.34 -2.83
C ASN A 114 8.35 -7.03 -2.65
N ASN A 115 7.65 -7.31 -3.74
CA ASN A 115 6.34 -7.95 -3.71
C ASN A 115 6.50 -9.48 -3.80
N ASP A 116 5.69 -10.23 -3.06
CA ASP A 116 5.66 -11.70 -3.09
C ASP A 116 5.23 -12.27 -4.46
N GLY A 117 4.77 -11.42 -5.37
CA GLY A 117 4.56 -11.74 -6.78
C GLY A 117 5.84 -12.24 -7.47
N GLN A 118 7.03 -11.94 -6.92
CA GLN A 118 8.31 -12.48 -7.37
C GLN A 118 8.35 -14.02 -7.36
N PHE A 119 7.57 -14.68 -6.52
CA PHE A 119 7.40 -16.13 -6.56
C PHE A 119 6.81 -16.64 -7.88
N ALA A 120 6.11 -15.81 -8.64
CA ALA A 120 5.63 -16.12 -9.98
C ALA A 120 6.62 -15.70 -11.08
N ALA A 121 7.66 -14.91 -10.75
CA ALA A 121 8.59 -14.29 -11.66
C ALA A 121 10.03 -14.85 -11.56
N GLY A 122 10.23 -16.01 -10.88
CA GLY A 122 11.53 -16.67 -10.82
C GLY A 122 12.11 -16.91 -9.43
N VAL A 123 11.55 -16.30 -8.38
CA VAL A 123 11.91 -16.65 -7.00
C VAL A 123 11.20 -17.96 -6.63
N SER A 124 11.96 -19.04 -6.50
CA SER A 124 11.38 -20.37 -6.33
C SER A 124 11.30 -20.83 -4.88
N THR A 125 12.17 -20.31 -4.00
CA THR A 125 12.26 -20.73 -2.59
C THR A 125 12.06 -19.57 -1.62
N GLY A 126 11.67 -19.89 -0.38
CA GLY A 126 11.61 -18.92 0.71
C GLY A 126 12.97 -18.29 1.02
N ASP A 127 14.06 -19.04 0.91
CA ASP A 127 15.41 -18.54 1.16
C ASP A 127 15.84 -17.50 0.12
N GLN A 128 15.53 -17.73 -1.16
CA GLN A 128 15.80 -16.74 -2.20
C GLN A 128 15.03 -15.45 -1.94
N TRP A 129 13.77 -15.54 -1.54
CA TRP A 129 12.96 -14.34 -1.24
C TRP A 129 13.45 -13.62 0.01
N PHE A 130 13.75 -14.36 1.07
CA PHE A 130 14.35 -13.79 2.28
C PHE A 130 15.65 -13.05 1.98
N SER A 131 16.58 -13.68 1.23
CA SER A 131 17.85 -13.05 0.86
C SER A 131 17.62 -11.78 0.04
N PHE A 132 16.71 -11.83 -0.92
CA PHE A 132 16.37 -10.68 -1.73
C PHE A 132 15.83 -9.50 -0.91
N LEU A 133 14.90 -9.77 0.00
CA LEU A 133 14.34 -8.74 0.90
C LEU A 133 15.40 -8.20 1.87
N LYS A 134 16.24 -9.11 2.39
CA LYS A 134 17.33 -8.74 3.31
C LYS A 134 18.34 -7.82 2.63
N ASP A 135 18.80 -8.16 1.44
CA ASP A 135 19.77 -7.35 0.71
C ASP A 135 19.20 -5.96 0.35
N ALA A 136 17.93 -5.89 -0.05
CA ALA A 136 17.24 -4.64 -0.28
C ALA A 136 17.16 -3.80 1.01
N PHE A 137 16.78 -4.42 2.12
CA PHE A 137 16.73 -3.76 3.42
C PHE A 137 18.11 -3.25 3.86
N ASP A 138 19.14 -4.08 3.77
CA ASP A 138 20.51 -3.73 4.20
C ASP A 138 21.05 -2.53 3.41
N MET A 139 20.77 -2.47 2.11
CA MET A 139 21.16 -1.35 1.26
C MET A 139 20.43 -0.07 1.70
N LEU A 140 19.10 -0.12 1.83
CA LEU A 140 18.30 1.03 2.27
C LEU A 140 18.68 1.48 3.69
N TYR A 141 18.93 0.53 4.59
CA TYR A 141 19.39 0.84 5.96
C TYR A 141 20.76 1.53 5.98
N LYS A 142 21.70 1.07 5.13
CA LYS A 142 22.99 1.72 4.96
C LYS A 142 22.86 3.15 4.43
N GLU A 143 22.04 3.36 3.42
CA GLU A 143 21.76 4.68 2.86
C GLU A 143 20.99 5.58 3.84
N GLY A 144 20.15 4.98 4.67
CA GLY A 144 19.36 5.64 5.71
C GLY A 144 20.18 6.40 6.75
N ARG A 145 21.48 6.11 6.86
CA ARG A 145 22.41 6.87 7.72
C ARG A 145 22.63 8.32 7.27
N THR A 146 22.39 8.59 6.03
CA THR A 146 22.60 9.93 5.43
C THR A 146 21.31 10.57 4.94
N GLN A 147 20.33 9.76 4.55
CA GLN A 147 19.04 10.18 4.04
C GLN A 147 17.95 9.21 4.48
N PRO A 148 16.79 9.68 4.97
CA PRO A 148 15.71 8.78 5.33
C PRO A 148 15.32 7.89 4.15
N LYS A 149 14.96 6.65 4.43
CA LYS A 149 14.53 5.66 3.44
C LYS A 149 13.24 4.98 3.89
N MET A 150 12.44 4.57 2.93
CA MET A 150 11.23 3.78 3.16
C MET A 150 11.29 2.51 2.32
N MET A 151 10.87 1.40 2.91
CA MET A 151 10.73 0.12 2.22
C MET A 151 9.29 -0.35 2.35
N SER A 152 8.70 -0.80 1.26
CA SER A 152 7.41 -1.50 1.29
C SER A 152 7.57 -2.94 0.83
N VAL A 153 6.92 -3.87 1.55
CA VAL A 153 6.87 -5.29 1.18
C VAL A 153 5.43 -5.64 0.85
N GLY A 154 5.17 -5.96 -0.41
CA GLY A 154 3.84 -6.30 -0.89
C GLY A 154 3.52 -7.78 -0.70
N LEU A 155 2.36 -8.07 -0.12
CA LEU A 155 1.97 -9.43 0.23
C LEU A 155 0.58 -9.77 -0.34
N HIS A 156 0.45 -10.97 -0.87
CA HIS A 156 -0.82 -11.56 -1.27
C HIS A 156 -1.07 -12.83 -0.44
N LEU A 157 -2.16 -12.91 0.27
CA LEU A 157 -2.49 -14.08 1.11
C LEU A 157 -2.40 -15.40 0.35
N ARG A 158 -2.81 -15.42 -0.93
CA ARG A 158 -2.70 -16.59 -1.81
C ARG A 158 -1.26 -16.98 -2.18
N LEU A 159 -0.28 -16.10 -1.97
CA LEU A 159 1.14 -16.35 -2.24
C LEU A 159 1.91 -16.58 -0.94
N VAL A 160 2.02 -15.55 -0.10
CA VAL A 160 2.77 -15.62 1.16
C VAL A 160 2.14 -16.56 2.19
N GLY A 161 0.83 -16.81 2.11
CA GLY A 161 0.12 -17.69 3.05
C GLY A 161 0.48 -19.18 2.95
N HIS A 162 1.31 -19.58 1.99
CA HIS A 162 1.86 -20.95 1.97
C HIS A 162 2.96 -21.08 3.05
N PRO A 163 2.98 -22.20 3.83
CA PRO A 163 3.85 -22.33 5.01
C PRO A 163 5.33 -22.00 4.76
N ALA A 164 5.92 -22.53 3.69
CA ALA A 164 7.33 -22.26 3.38
C ALA A 164 7.62 -20.79 3.05
N ARG A 165 6.65 -20.08 2.48
CA ARG A 165 6.78 -18.66 2.15
C ARG A 165 6.51 -17.80 3.37
N ALA A 166 5.51 -18.18 4.19
CA ALA A 166 5.24 -17.53 5.46
C ALA A 166 6.45 -17.59 6.40
N ALA A 167 7.14 -18.72 6.48
CA ALA A 167 8.37 -18.87 7.25
C ALA A 167 9.50 -17.94 6.77
N ALA A 168 9.57 -17.64 5.46
CA ALA A 168 10.53 -16.66 4.95
C ALA A 168 10.18 -15.22 5.35
N LEU A 169 8.88 -14.87 5.35
CA LEU A 169 8.41 -13.59 5.86
C LEU A 169 8.70 -13.43 7.36
N GLU A 170 8.43 -14.48 8.16
CA GLU A 170 8.72 -14.49 9.59
C GLU A 170 10.20 -14.19 9.84
N ARG A 171 11.13 -14.93 9.20
CA ARG A 171 12.57 -14.66 9.30
C ARG A 171 12.95 -13.24 8.90
N PHE A 172 12.30 -12.68 7.88
CA PHE A 172 12.57 -11.30 7.48
C PHE A 172 12.09 -10.31 8.54
N LEU A 173 10.91 -10.51 9.10
CA LEU A 173 10.38 -9.66 10.19
C LEU A 173 11.25 -9.76 11.44
N ASP A 174 11.69 -10.96 11.83
CA ASP A 174 12.62 -11.16 12.94
C ASP A 174 13.93 -10.41 12.68
N TYR A 175 14.46 -10.52 11.46
CA TYR A 175 15.71 -9.83 11.08
C TYR A 175 15.56 -8.30 11.21
N VAL A 176 14.58 -7.70 10.57
CA VAL A 176 14.42 -6.24 10.60
C VAL A 176 14.07 -5.70 11.98
N SER A 177 13.45 -6.51 12.84
CA SER A 177 13.13 -6.15 14.21
C SER A 177 14.38 -6.02 15.13
N THR A 178 15.53 -6.52 14.68
CA THR A 178 16.80 -6.34 15.43
C THR A 178 17.42 -4.96 15.28
N PHE A 179 16.91 -4.13 14.38
CA PHE A 179 17.44 -2.80 14.08
C PHE A 179 16.67 -1.72 14.85
N PRO A 180 17.28 -1.00 15.80
CA PRO A 180 16.58 -0.08 16.68
C PRO A 180 16.04 1.18 15.97
N ASP A 181 16.64 1.56 14.85
CA ASP A 181 16.30 2.77 14.10
C ASP A 181 15.27 2.50 12.99
N VAL A 182 14.66 1.31 12.98
CA VAL A 182 13.66 0.91 11.99
C VAL A 182 12.26 1.06 12.57
N TRP A 183 11.45 1.84 11.91
CA TRP A 183 10.05 2.01 12.24
C TRP A 183 9.18 1.10 11.36
N ILE A 184 8.80 -0.08 11.88
CA ILE A 184 7.84 -0.99 11.23
C ILE A 184 6.44 -0.46 11.53
N THR A 185 5.74 0.00 10.50
CA THR A 185 4.49 0.73 10.70
C THR A 185 3.52 0.58 9.53
N ARG A 186 2.31 1.12 9.70
CA ARG A 186 1.27 1.15 8.68
C ARG A 186 1.51 2.34 7.73
N ARG A 187 1.06 2.19 6.50
CA ARG A 187 1.20 3.25 5.49
C ARG A 187 0.49 4.55 5.88
N ILE A 188 -0.65 4.45 6.55
CA ILE A 188 -1.38 5.61 7.06
C ILE A 188 -0.57 6.39 8.11
N ASP A 189 0.22 5.70 8.94
CA ASP A 189 1.04 6.35 9.95
C ASP A 189 2.22 7.09 9.31
N ILE A 190 2.80 6.50 8.23
CA ILE A 190 3.80 7.19 7.40
C ILE A 190 3.19 8.46 6.79
N ALA A 191 1.99 8.37 6.21
CA ALA A 191 1.31 9.52 5.63
C ALA A 191 1.09 10.63 6.66
N LYS A 192 0.56 10.30 7.84
CA LYS A 192 0.31 11.26 8.93
C LYS A 192 1.61 11.88 9.47
N HIS A 193 2.65 11.06 9.63
CA HIS A 193 3.95 11.55 10.04
C HIS A 193 4.50 12.54 9.00
N TRP A 194 4.47 12.16 7.72
CA TRP A 194 4.96 13.04 6.65
C TRP A 194 4.22 14.38 6.62
N MET A 195 2.88 14.35 6.73
CA MET A 195 2.08 15.58 6.81
C MET A 195 2.45 16.48 7.98
N SER A 196 2.87 15.89 9.11
CA SER A 196 3.24 16.65 10.30
C SER A 196 4.61 17.31 10.21
N VAL A 197 5.58 16.66 9.55
CA VAL A 197 6.97 17.14 9.46
C VAL A 197 7.26 17.85 8.14
N HIS A 198 6.49 17.57 7.12
CA HIS A 198 6.55 18.19 5.79
C HIS A 198 5.12 18.62 5.38
N PRO A 199 4.61 19.72 5.95
CA PRO A 199 3.25 20.20 5.64
C PRO A 199 3.09 20.50 4.16
N ALA A 200 1.84 20.41 3.68
CA ALA A 200 1.53 20.70 2.29
C ALA A 200 2.05 22.10 1.90
N PRO A 201 2.64 22.26 0.71
CA PRO A 201 3.08 23.57 0.25
C PRO A 201 1.88 24.51 0.16
N HIS A 202 2.04 25.70 0.71
CA HIS A 202 1.07 26.78 0.53
C HIS A 202 1.13 27.25 -0.92
N ASN A 203 -0.02 27.42 -1.56
CA ASN A 203 -0.14 28.03 -2.89
C ASN A 203 0.14 29.53 -2.82
#